data_0c63808c4a45c6694c2d4d065ed44d5b
#
_entry.id   0c63808c4a45c6694c2d4d065ed44d5b
#
_cell.length_a   1.000
_cell.length_b   1.000
_cell.length_c   1.000
_cell.angle_alpha   90.00
_cell.angle_beta   90.00
_cell.angle_gamma   90.00
#
_symmetry.space_group_name_H-M   'P 1'
#
loop_
_entity.id
_entity.type
_entity.pdbx_description
1 polymer ?
#
loop_
_entity_poly.entity_id
_entity_poly.type
_entity_poly.pdbx_seq_one_letter_code
_entity_poly.pdbx_strand_id
1 'polypeptide(L)'
;MIAIAAVAVVVAYWTLLFFLQRSMLFPRPPASMGMDRPADAELVWLAASFGKVEAWYLPPVAGGNASAPLLVFTHGNGELIDFWPGEFDPPRQWGMGVLLVEYPGYGRSEGSPSQRSITETMLAAHDWAGAQAGIDAARIVPYGRSLGGGAAMVLAAERSSPALILESTFSSVAAFARGYRAPGFLIRDRFDTLTAVRSFTGPILVLHGSRDEIVPPQHGADIAAAAPRATLRSMPCGHNDCPRPWDEIRAFLIENRLLP
;
A
#
# COMPACT_ATOMS: atom_id res chain seq x y z
N MET A 1 36.81 -27.66 12.73
CA MET A 1 37.14 -26.24 12.36
C MET A 1 36.27 -25.76 11.20
N ILE A 2 36.22 -26.45 10.05
CA ILE A 2 35.44 -25.99 8.88
C ILE A 2 33.94 -25.81 9.18
N ALA A 3 33.30 -26.74 9.90
CA ALA A 3 31.89 -26.65 10.27
C ALA A 3 31.57 -25.44 11.17
N ILE A 4 32.47 -25.13 12.13
CA ILE A 4 32.31 -23.96 13.02
C ILE A 4 32.40 -22.67 12.20
N ALA A 5 33.34 -22.58 11.28
CA ALA A 5 33.52 -21.43 10.40
C ALA A 5 32.29 -21.22 9.52
N ALA A 6 31.72 -22.29 8.95
CA ALA A 6 30.50 -22.20 8.16
C ALA A 6 29.29 -21.70 8.96
N VAL A 7 29.11 -22.20 10.19
CA VAL A 7 28.03 -21.72 11.09
C VAL A 7 28.24 -20.24 11.44
N ALA A 8 29.49 -19.84 11.74
CA ALA A 8 29.77 -18.43 12.04
C ALA A 8 29.44 -17.49 10.87
N VAL A 9 29.74 -17.90 9.62
CA VAL A 9 29.38 -17.12 8.42
C VAL A 9 27.87 -16.99 8.26
N VAL A 10 27.10 -18.06 8.44
CA VAL A 10 25.65 -18.03 8.36
C VAL A 10 25.04 -17.13 9.44
N VAL A 11 25.52 -17.24 10.68
CA VAL A 11 25.06 -16.38 11.78
C VAL A 11 25.38 -14.91 11.49
N ALA A 12 26.60 -14.62 11.03
CA ALA A 12 27.00 -13.26 10.67
C ALA A 12 26.11 -12.70 9.52
N TYR A 13 25.82 -13.50 8.50
CA TYR A 13 24.91 -13.12 7.40
C TYR A 13 23.51 -12.79 7.90
N TRP A 14 22.91 -13.66 8.71
CA TRP A 14 21.58 -13.41 9.27
C TRP A 14 21.54 -12.23 10.23
N THR A 15 22.59 -12.03 11.01
CA THR A 15 22.75 -10.85 11.88
C THR A 15 22.78 -9.57 11.03
N LEU A 16 23.56 -9.56 9.96
CA LEU A 16 23.64 -8.43 9.03
C LEU A 16 22.26 -8.14 8.41
N LEU A 17 21.58 -9.17 7.90
CA LEU A 17 20.24 -9.02 7.35
C LEU A 17 19.24 -8.50 8.39
N PHE A 18 19.31 -8.98 9.64
CA PHE A 18 18.44 -8.52 10.72
C PHE A 18 18.58 -7.01 10.99
N PHE A 19 19.78 -6.47 10.96
CA PHE A 19 19.99 -5.04 11.17
C PHE A 19 19.69 -4.19 9.94
N LEU A 20 19.96 -4.71 8.74
CA LEU A 20 19.76 -3.97 7.49
C LEU A 20 18.34 -4.06 6.92
N GLN A 21 17.50 -5.02 7.35
CA GLN A 21 16.20 -5.29 6.73
C GLN A 21 15.31 -4.06 6.58
N ARG A 22 15.30 -3.14 7.58
CA ARG A 22 14.48 -1.93 7.51
C ARG A 22 15.01 -0.91 6.53
N SER A 23 16.32 -0.75 6.39
CA SER A 23 16.89 0.13 5.37
C SER A 23 16.72 -0.42 3.96
N MET A 24 16.65 -1.74 3.81
CA MET A 24 16.34 -2.40 2.53
C MET A 24 14.84 -2.33 2.20
N LEU A 25 13.98 -2.57 3.19
CA LEU A 25 12.52 -2.55 3.01
C LEU A 25 11.96 -1.14 2.91
N PHE A 26 12.60 -0.17 3.55
CA PHE A 26 12.15 1.22 3.62
C PHE A 26 13.29 2.18 3.28
N PRO A 27 13.78 2.22 2.02
CA PRO A 27 14.70 3.25 1.58
C PRO A 27 13.96 4.58 1.60
N ARG A 28 14.40 5.53 2.39
CA ARG A 28 13.71 6.81 2.63
C ARG A 28 14.17 7.87 1.62
N PRO A 29 13.44 8.10 0.50
CA PRO A 29 13.78 9.18 -0.41
C PRO A 29 13.62 10.53 0.30
N PRO A 30 14.56 11.47 0.14
CA PRO A 30 14.42 12.81 0.69
C PRO A 30 13.37 13.62 -0.09
N ALA A 31 12.74 14.61 0.56
CA ALA A 31 11.76 15.49 -0.06
C ALA A 31 12.28 16.22 -1.32
N SER A 32 13.59 16.43 -1.42
CA SER A 32 14.22 17.04 -2.59
C SER A 32 14.10 16.23 -3.89
N MET A 33 13.68 14.97 -3.80
CA MET A 33 13.37 14.11 -4.96
C MET A 33 11.91 14.22 -5.39
N GLY A 34 11.06 14.83 -4.57
CA GLY A 34 9.65 14.98 -4.84
C GLY A 34 9.36 16.12 -5.80
N MET A 35 8.13 16.16 -6.31
CA MET A 35 7.57 17.24 -7.12
C MET A 35 6.70 18.15 -6.25
N ASP A 36 6.38 19.33 -6.78
CA ASP A 36 5.47 20.24 -6.11
C ASP A 36 4.06 19.63 -6.02
N ARG A 37 3.40 19.87 -4.90
CA ARG A 37 2.02 19.46 -4.70
C ARG A 37 1.12 20.23 -5.70
N PRO A 38 0.21 19.54 -6.41
CA PRO A 38 -0.76 20.21 -7.27
C PRO A 38 -1.55 21.29 -6.55
N ALA A 39 -1.88 22.37 -7.24
CA ALA A 39 -2.56 23.53 -6.64
C ALA A 39 -3.97 23.19 -6.10
N ASP A 40 -4.62 22.17 -6.67
CA ASP A 40 -5.94 21.69 -6.30
C ASP A 40 -5.90 20.56 -5.23
N ALA A 41 -4.71 20.12 -4.84
CA ALA A 41 -4.53 19.14 -3.77
C ALA A 41 -4.41 19.83 -2.40
N GLU A 42 -5.08 19.30 -1.39
CA GLU A 42 -4.99 19.75 -0.01
C GLU A 42 -3.83 19.06 0.71
N LEU A 43 -3.00 19.82 1.42
CA LEU A 43 -1.98 19.29 2.31
C LEU A 43 -2.63 18.85 3.62
N VAL A 44 -2.46 17.59 3.95
CA VAL A 44 -2.95 16.99 5.20
C VAL A 44 -1.77 16.54 6.04
N TRP A 45 -1.77 16.90 7.32
CA TRP A 45 -0.82 16.38 8.30
C TRP A 45 -1.52 15.40 9.23
N LEU A 46 -1.23 14.13 9.08
CA LEU A 46 -1.75 13.06 9.91
C LEU A 46 -0.97 13.01 11.22
N ALA A 47 -1.65 13.17 12.35
CA ALA A 47 -1.02 13.10 13.66
C ALA A 47 -0.85 11.63 14.08
N ALA A 48 0.36 11.26 14.46
CA ALA A 48 0.71 9.95 14.99
C ALA A 48 1.52 10.11 16.29
N SER A 49 1.68 9.03 17.07
CA SER A 49 2.40 9.07 18.35
C SER A 49 3.88 9.47 18.23
N PHE A 50 4.44 9.31 17.04
CA PHE A 50 5.84 9.58 16.70
C PHE A 50 6.06 10.88 15.91
N GLY A 51 5.02 11.67 15.66
CA GLY A 51 5.09 12.93 14.90
C GLY A 51 4.02 13.04 13.82
N LYS A 52 4.24 13.90 12.81
CA LYS A 52 3.30 14.17 11.72
C LYS A 52 3.73 13.48 10.45
N VAL A 53 2.77 12.86 9.76
CA VAL A 53 2.97 12.24 8.46
C VAL A 53 2.20 13.01 7.41
N GLU A 54 2.85 13.29 6.30
CA GLU A 54 2.26 14.01 5.17
C GLU A 54 1.27 13.13 4.42
N ALA A 55 0.17 13.71 4.00
CA ALA A 55 -0.74 13.15 3.00
C ALA A 55 -1.26 14.27 2.10
N TRP A 56 -1.64 13.93 0.87
CA TRP A 56 -2.26 14.86 -0.06
C TRP A 56 -3.67 14.38 -0.39
N TYR A 57 -4.65 15.19 -0.09
CA TYR A 57 -6.02 14.95 -0.52
C TYR A 57 -6.27 15.62 -1.86
N LEU A 58 -6.60 14.80 -2.84
CA LEU A 58 -7.01 15.19 -4.17
C LEU A 58 -8.55 15.12 -4.22
N PRO A 59 -9.26 16.25 -4.23
CA PRO A 59 -10.72 16.23 -4.28
C PRO A 59 -11.25 15.70 -5.61
N PRO A 60 -12.48 15.21 -5.67
CA PRO A 60 -13.10 14.84 -6.94
C PRO A 60 -13.21 16.06 -7.87
N VAL A 61 -12.99 15.81 -9.17
CA VAL A 61 -13.18 16.84 -10.21
C VAL A 61 -14.63 16.90 -10.67
N ALA A 62 -15.29 15.73 -10.76
CA ALA A 62 -16.71 15.62 -11.08
C ALA A 62 -17.49 15.20 -9.83
N GLY A 63 -18.68 15.73 -9.66
CA GLY A 63 -19.57 15.39 -8.55
C GLY A 63 -20.27 16.63 -7.99
N GLY A 64 -21.41 16.41 -7.35
CA GLY A 64 -22.20 17.47 -6.68
C GLY A 64 -21.82 17.62 -5.21
N ASN A 65 -22.68 18.31 -4.45
CA ASN A 65 -22.51 18.57 -3.00
C ASN A 65 -22.70 17.32 -2.09
N ALA A 66 -22.78 16.12 -2.66
CA ALA A 66 -22.88 14.89 -1.88
C ALA A 66 -21.49 14.42 -1.44
N SER A 67 -21.41 13.71 -0.30
CA SER A 67 -20.17 13.11 0.17
C SER A 67 -19.65 12.08 -0.85
N ALA A 68 -18.37 12.20 -1.22
CA ALA A 68 -17.72 11.40 -2.25
C ALA A 68 -17.08 10.13 -1.66
N PRO A 69 -17.05 9.01 -2.40
CA PRO A 69 -16.17 7.90 -2.04
C PRO A 69 -14.70 8.32 -2.09
N LEU A 70 -13.86 7.61 -1.35
CA LEU A 70 -12.44 7.91 -1.24
C LEU A 70 -11.58 6.69 -1.56
N LEU A 71 -10.55 6.86 -2.38
CA LEU A 71 -9.41 5.94 -2.43
C LEU A 71 -8.33 6.42 -1.46
N VAL A 72 -7.87 5.54 -0.56
CA VAL A 72 -6.69 5.77 0.28
C VAL A 72 -5.53 4.99 -0.33
N PHE A 73 -4.63 5.71 -0.98
CA PHE A 73 -3.53 5.11 -1.72
C PHE A 73 -2.23 5.10 -0.93
N THR A 74 -1.55 3.96 -0.98
CA THR A 74 -0.22 3.73 -0.41
C THR A 74 0.72 3.19 -1.48
N HIS A 75 1.82 3.90 -1.65
CA HIS A 75 2.80 3.67 -2.71
C HIS A 75 3.78 2.52 -2.42
N GLY A 76 4.64 2.23 -3.38
CA GLY A 76 5.67 1.21 -3.28
C GLY A 76 6.91 1.65 -2.51
N ASN A 77 7.86 0.74 -2.44
CA ASN A 77 9.15 0.97 -1.81
C ASN A 77 9.98 2.01 -2.58
N GLY A 78 10.57 2.96 -1.88
CA GLY A 78 11.44 3.98 -2.49
C GLY A 78 10.72 5.05 -3.33
N GLU A 79 9.41 5.15 -3.21
CA GLU A 79 8.57 6.15 -3.86
C GLU A 79 8.20 7.27 -2.88
N LEU A 80 7.66 8.36 -3.41
CA LEU A 80 7.05 9.45 -2.65
C LEU A 80 5.63 9.69 -3.17
N ILE A 81 4.75 10.23 -2.33
CA ILE A 81 3.40 10.62 -2.76
C ILE A 81 3.44 11.65 -3.90
N ASP A 82 4.50 12.42 -4.00
CA ASP A 82 4.78 13.44 -5.01
C ASP A 82 4.74 12.90 -6.45
N PHE A 83 5.00 11.60 -6.65
CA PHE A 83 5.05 10.98 -7.98
C PHE A 83 3.66 10.59 -8.53
N TRP A 84 2.61 10.66 -7.70
CA TRP A 84 1.34 10.00 -7.98
C TRP A 84 0.15 10.88 -8.38
N PRO A 85 0.11 12.20 -8.16
CA PRO A 85 -1.12 12.98 -8.37
C PRO A 85 -1.76 12.79 -9.74
N GLY A 86 -1.01 12.89 -10.82
CA GLY A 86 -1.50 12.75 -12.19
C GLY A 86 -2.03 11.35 -12.54
N GLU A 87 -1.52 10.32 -11.86
CA GLU A 87 -1.97 8.95 -12.06
C GLU A 87 -3.41 8.71 -11.55
N PHE A 88 -3.90 9.55 -10.64
CA PHE A 88 -5.21 9.42 -10.03
C PHE A 88 -6.27 10.38 -10.60
N ASP A 89 -6.03 11.00 -11.74
CA ASP A 89 -7.05 11.79 -12.43
C ASP A 89 -8.30 10.97 -12.84
N PRO A 90 -8.20 9.70 -13.32
CA PRO A 90 -9.39 8.94 -13.66
C PRO A 90 -10.38 8.77 -12.50
N PRO A 91 -10.03 8.28 -11.30
CA PRO A 91 -11.00 8.17 -10.19
C PRO A 91 -11.57 9.53 -9.77
N ARG A 92 -10.80 10.62 -9.83
CA ARG A 92 -11.30 11.96 -9.54
C ARG A 92 -12.39 12.40 -10.52
N GLN A 93 -12.22 12.05 -11.81
CA GLN A 93 -13.23 12.29 -12.85
C GLN A 93 -14.50 11.45 -12.66
N TRP A 94 -14.43 10.32 -11.95
CA TRP A 94 -15.61 9.51 -11.59
C TRP A 94 -16.32 10.03 -10.34
N GLY A 95 -15.86 11.10 -9.74
CA GLY A 95 -16.41 11.67 -8.53
C GLY A 95 -15.86 11.08 -7.22
N MET A 96 -14.70 10.41 -7.26
CA MET A 96 -13.99 9.96 -6.05
C MET A 96 -12.95 10.99 -5.61
N GLY A 97 -12.77 11.14 -4.30
CA GLY A 97 -11.57 11.73 -3.75
C GLY A 97 -10.42 10.70 -3.71
N VAL A 98 -9.18 11.18 -3.64
CA VAL A 98 -8.00 10.34 -3.43
C VAL A 98 -7.14 10.92 -2.32
N LEU A 99 -6.78 10.10 -1.34
CA LEU A 99 -5.83 10.46 -0.28
C LEU A 99 -4.53 9.68 -0.54
N LEU A 100 -3.49 10.40 -0.97
CA LEU A 100 -2.14 9.88 -1.12
C LEU A 100 -1.45 9.94 0.25
N VAL A 101 -1.09 8.80 0.83
CA VAL A 101 -0.53 8.71 2.18
C VAL A 101 0.95 8.40 2.11
N GLU A 102 1.78 9.29 2.71
CA GLU A 102 3.21 9.12 2.82
C GLU A 102 3.56 8.15 3.95
N TYR A 103 4.76 7.60 3.93
CA TYR A 103 5.28 6.79 5.02
C TYR A 103 6.02 7.62 6.06
N PRO A 104 6.03 7.18 7.35
CA PRO A 104 6.86 7.80 8.38
C PRO A 104 8.33 7.86 7.96
N GLY A 105 8.93 9.06 8.04
CA GLY A 105 10.32 9.31 7.69
C GLY A 105 10.64 9.35 6.19
N TYR A 106 9.62 9.32 5.32
CA TYR A 106 9.75 9.58 3.89
C TYR A 106 9.42 11.05 3.58
N GLY A 107 10.05 11.59 2.55
CA GLY A 107 9.76 12.96 2.09
C GLY A 107 9.86 13.98 3.21
N ARG A 108 8.74 14.61 3.54
CA ARG A 108 8.59 15.64 4.58
C ARG A 108 8.00 15.09 5.89
N SER A 109 7.71 13.78 5.94
CA SER A 109 7.11 13.12 7.11
C SER A 109 8.10 12.88 8.23
N GLU A 110 7.65 13.02 9.47
CA GLU A 110 8.43 12.72 10.67
C GLU A 110 8.44 11.21 10.99
N GLY A 111 9.24 10.82 11.97
CA GLY A 111 9.31 9.45 12.46
C GLY A 111 10.25 8.54 11.70
N SER A 112 9.99 7.25 11.77
CA SER A 112 10.76 6.20 11.09
C SER A 112 9.84 5.06 10.66
N PRO A 113 10.04 4.48 9.45
CA PRO A 113 9.16 3.48 8.91
C PRO A 113 9.31 2.14 9.63
N SER A 114 8.18 1.54 9.92
CA SER A 114 8.02 0.18 10.42
C SER A 114 6.58 -0.24 10.19
N GLN A 115 6.29 -1.54 10.25
CA GLN A 115 4.90 -1.99 10.17
C GLN A 115 4.02 -1.28 11.21
N ARG A 116 4.50 -1.13 12.44
CA ARG A 116 3.77 -0.44 13.53
C ARG A 116 3.45 1.02 13.19
N SER A 117 4.47 1.80 12.81
CA SER A 117 4.28 3.22 12.52
C SER A 117 3.45 3.46 11.25
N ILE A 118 3.61 2.60 10.23
CA ILE A 118 2.77 2.63 9.03
C ILE A 118 1.32 2.28 9.37
N THR A 119 1.08 1.26 10.20
CA THR A 119 -0.27 0.94 10.69
C THR A 119 -0.92 2.14 11.37
N GLU A 120 -0.22 2.78 12.30
CA GLU A 120 -0.71 3.97 13.00
C GLU A 120 -1.03 5.10 12.04
N THR A 121 -0.19 5.33 11.03
CA THR A 121 -0.42 6.32 9.98
C THR A 121 -1.67 6.01 9.16
N MET A 122 -1.87 4.76 8.77
CA MET A 122 -3.04 4.34 8.00
C MET A 122 -4.34 4.49 8.78
N LEU A 123 -4.31 4.20 10.08
CA LEU A 123 -5.46 4.44 10.96
C LEU A 123 -5.76 5.94 11.09
N ALA A 124 -4.75 6.77 11.27
CA ALA A 124 -4.90 8.22 11.30
C ALA A 124 -5.45 8.78 9.98
N ALA A 125 -5.02 8.23 8.84
CA ALA A 125 -5.54 8.60 7.52
C ALA A 125 -7.03 8.28 7.37
N HIS A 126 -7.45 7.09 7.80
CA HIS A 126 -8.85 6.69 7.79
C HIS A 126 -9.70 7.56 8.72
N ASP A 127 -9.22 7.82 9.94
CA ASP A 127 -9.93 8.60 10.94
C ASP A 127 -10.06 10.07 10.49
N TRP A 128 -9.01 10.63 9.87
CA TRP A 128 -9.06 11.94 9.22
C TRP A 128 -10.13 11.96 8.12
N ALA A 129 -10.10 10.97 7.22
CA ALA A 129 -11.05 10.88 6.11
C ALA A 129 -12.51 10.78 6.60
N GLY A 130 -12.77 9.94 7.60
CA GLY A 130 -14.10 9.77 8.19
C GLY A 130 -14.66 11.01 8.89
N ALA A 131 -13.79 11.96 9.27
CA ALA A 131 -14.19 13.23 9.86
C ALA A 131 -14.51 14.33 8.84
N GLN A 132 -14.21 14.12 7.52
CA GLN A 132 -14.47 15.10 6.48
C GLN A 132 -15.92 15.05 5.99
N ALA A 133 -16.66 16.13 6.07
CA ALA A 133 -18.06 16.19 5.61
C ALA A 133 -18.23 15.90 4.10
N GLY A 134 -17.18 16.14 3.30
CA GLY A 134 -17.16 15.87 1.86
C GLY A 134 -16.82 14.42 1.47
N ILE A 135 -16.52 13.55 2.45
CA ILE A 135 -16.14 12.16 2.23
C ILE A 135 -17.19 11.22 2.81
N ASP A 136 -17.58 10.20 2.05
CA ASP A 136 -18.44 9.13 2.54
C ASP A 136 -17.62 8.10 3.30
N ALA A 137 -17.70 8.12 4.61
CA ALA A 137 -16.97 7.21 5.49
C ALA A 137 -17.27 5.71 5.24
N ALA A 138 -18.45 5.40 4.68
CA ALA A 138 -18.81 4.02 4.32
C ALA A 138 -18.21 3.56 2.99
N ARG A 139 -17.61 4.48 2.23
CA ARG A 139 -17.00 4.21 0.91
C ARG A 139 -15.52 4.62 0.85
N ILE A 140 -14.78 4.37 1.93
CA ILE A 140 -13.33 4.51 1.99
C ILE A 140 -12.71 3.18 1.54
N VAL A 141 -12.00 3.20 0.41
CA VAL A 141 -11.39 2.02 -0.23
C VAL A 141 -9.87 2.11 -0.15
N PRO A 142 -9.20 1.23 0.60
CA PRO A 142 -7.75 1.13 0.56
C PRO A 142 -7.25 0.62 -0.79
N TYR A 143 -6.19 1.23 -1.31
CA TYR A 143 -5.49 0.82 -2.52
C TYR A 143 -3.99 0.83 -2.25
N GLY A 144 -3.35 -0.31 -2.35
CA GLY A 144 -1.91 -0.42 -2.10
C GLY A 144 -1.13 -1.04 -3.24
N ARG A 145 -0.01 -0.40 -3.59
CA ARG A 145 0.93 -0.88 -4.59
C ARG A 145 2.19 -1.44 -3.92
N SER A 146 2.63 -2.62 -4.33
CA SER A 146 3.87 -3.26 -3.86
C SER A 146 3.92 -3.31 -2.31
N LEU A 147 4.86 -2.63 -1.68
CA LEU A 147 4.91 -2.46 -0.21
C LEU A 147 3.59 -1.90 0.36
N GLY A 148 2.99 -0.97 -0.36
CA GLY A 148 1.72 -0.35 0.02
C GLY A 148 0.55 -1.33 0.10
N GLY A 149 0.61 -2.45 -0.61
CA GLY A 149 -0.41 -3.50 -0.49
C GLY A 149 -0.50 -4.08 0.92
N GLY A 150 0.65 -4.22 1.60
CA GLY A 150 0.69 -4.59 3.02
C GLY A 150 0.08 -3.53 3.93
N ALA A 151 0.33 -2.24 3.68
CA ALA A 151 -0.25 -1.14 4.42
C ALA A 151 -1.77 -1.01 4.20
N ALA A 152 -2.22 -1.12 2.94
CA ALA A 152 -3.65 -1.10 2.58
C ALA A 152 -4.40 -2.28 3.21
N MET A 153 -3.80 -3.49 3.24
CA MET A 153 -4.40 -4.66 3.89
C MET A 153 -4.54 -4.47 5.39
N VAL A 154 -3.52 -3.89 6.05
CA VAL A 154 -3.61 -3.58 7.49
C VAL A 154 -4.77 -2.62 7.75
N LEU A 155 -4.93 -1.56 6.94
CA LEU A 155 -6.06 -0.65 7.07
C LEU A 155 -7.39 -1.40 6.89
N ALA A 156 -7.51 -2.22 5.86
CA ALA A 156 -8.72 -2.99 5.58
C ALA A 156 -9.08 -3.97 6.71
N ALA A 157 -8.08 -4.54 7.39
CA ALA A 157 -8.28 -5.46 8.51
C ALA A 157 -8.70 -4.73 9.81
N GLU A 158 -8.14 -3.55 10.07
CA GLU A 158 -8.38 -2.78 11.30
C GLU A 158 -9.64 -1.88 11.22
N ARG A 159 -10.11 -1.61 10.03
CA ARG A 159 -11.31 -0.81 9.76
C ARG A 159 -12.23 -1.58 8.81
N SER A 160 -13.52 -1.40 8.95
CA SER A 160 -14.52 -2.07 8.09
C SER A 160 -14.52 -1.47 6.68
N SER A 161 -13.47 -1.75 5.90
CA SER A 161 -13.38 -1.28 4.53
C SER A 161 -14.34 -2.03 3.60
N PRO A 162 -15.08 -1.34 2.71
CA PRO A 162 -16.08 -1.97 1.85
C PRO A 162 -15.45 -2.80 0.71
N ALA A 163 -14.21 -2.51 0.34
CA ALA A 163 -13.43 -3.22 -0.67
C ALA A 163 -11.93 -2.95 -0.49
N LEU A 164 -11.08 -3.66 -1.22
CA LEU A 164 -9.63 -3.51 -1.21
C LEU A 164 -9.07 -3.67 -2.62
N ILE A 165 -8.09 -2.84 -3.00
CA ILE A 165 -7.33 -2.97 -4.25
C ILE A 165 -5.87 -3.21 -3.92
N LEU A 166 -5.30 -4.27 -4.47
CA LEU A 166 -3.91 -4.68 -4.28
C LEU A 166 -3.21 -4.76 -5.65
N GLU A 167 -2.14 -3.99 -5.83
CA GLU A 167 -1.38 -3.92 -7.08
C GLU A 167 0.06 -4.40 -6.85
N SER A 168 0.48 -5.44 -7.58
CA SER A 168 1.87 -5.97 -7.59
C SER A 168 2.45 -6.18 -6.18
N THR A 169 1.64 -6.69 -5.24
CA THR A 169 2.03 -6.82 -3.83
C THR A 169 2.43 -8.25 -3.47
N PHE A 170 3.18 -8.37 -2.39
CA PHE A 170 3.64 -9.64 -1.85
C PHE A 170 2.64 -10.26 -0.86
N SER A 171 2.64 -11.58 -0.76
CA SER A 171 1.84 -12.33 0.21
C SER A 171 2.29 -12.09 1.66
N SER A 172 3.58 -11.87 1.89
CA SER A 172 4.17 -11.32 3.11
C SER A 172 5.64 -10.94 2.87
N VAL A 173 6.19 -10.02 3.67
CA VAL A 173 7.63 -9.72 3.64
C VAL A 173 8.45 -10.97 3.96
N ALA A 174 7.97 -11.83 4.87
CA ALA A 174 8.65 -13.08 5.20
C ALA A 174 8.68 -14.06 4.01
N ALA A 175 7.61 -14.10 3.20
CA ALA A 175 7.58 -14.93 1.99
C ALA A 175 8.53 -14.38 0.92
N PHE A 176 8.54 -13.07 0.71
CA PHE A 176 9.47 -12.39 -0.19
C PHE A 176 10.94 -12.59 0.24
N ALA A 177 11.23 -12.46 1.53
CA ALA A 177 12.57 -12.62 2.10
C ALA A 177 13.14 -14.05 1.97
N ARG A 178 12.32 -15.08 1.67
CA ARG A 178 12.82 -16.43 1.37
C ARG A 178 13.79 -16.45 0.20
N GLY A 179 13.62 -15.57 -0.78
CA GLY A 179 14.56 -15.39 -1.89
C GLY A 179 15.98 -15.01 -1.42
N TYR A 180 16.09 -14.37 -0.27
CA TYR A 180 17.35 -14.00 0.40
C TYR A 180 17.82 -15.05 1.41
N ARG A 181 17.20 -16.24 1.47
CA ARG A 181 17.50 -17.31 2.44
C ARG A 181 17.44 -16.82 3.90
N ALA A 182 16.64 -15.78 4.17
CA ALA A 182 16.41 -15.26 5.50
C ALA A 182 15.30 -16.07 6.19
N PRO A 183 15.54 -16.59 7.42
CA PRO A 183 14.50 -17.25 8.19
C PRO A 183 13.37 -16.27 8.54
N GLY A 184 12.12 -16.69 8.34
CA GLY A 184 10.95 -15.83 8.53
C GLY A 184 10.78 -15.29 9.96
N PHE A 185 11.35 -15.99 10.98
CA PHE A 185 11.31 -15.52 12.38
C PHE A 185 12.19 -14.29 12.62
N LEU A 186 13.17 -14.00 11.74
CA LEU A 186 14.03 -12.81 11.83
C LEU A 186 13.36 -11.55 11.25
N ILE A 187 12.27 -11.69 10.49
CA ILE A 187 11.59 -10.58 9.85
C ILE A 187 10.78 -9.79 10.89
N ARG A 188 11.13 -8.52 11.04
CA ARG A 188 10.54 -7.60 12.04
C ARG A 188 9.20 -7.03 11.56
N ASP A 189 9.13 -6.63 10.31
CA ASP A 189 7.98 -5.98 9.68
C ASP A 189 7.39 -6.96 8.65
N ARG A 190 6.45 -7.78 9.06
CA ARG A 190 6.02 -8.97 8.30
C ARG A 190 5.01 -8.66 7.21
N PHE A 191 4.12 -7.69 7.43
CA PHE A 191 2.99 -7.38 6.54
C PHE A 191 2.38 -8.67 5.96
N ASP A 192 1.80 -9.49 6.82
CA ASP A 192 1.28 -10.83 6.45
C ASP A 192 -0.08 -10.69 5.75
N THR A 193 -0.03 -10.21 4.51
CA THR A 193 -1.19 -10.00 3.64
C THR A 193 -1.95 -11.31 3.44
N LEU A 194 -1.25 -12.43 3.25
CA LEU A 194 -1.86 -13.73 3.00
C LEU A 194 -2.73 -14.22 4.16
N THR A 195 -2.29 -13.99 5.39
CA THR A 195 -3.10 -14.33 6.57
C THR A 195 -4.29 -13.38 6.71
N ALA A 196 -4.07 -12.08 6.49
CA ALA A 196 -5.11 -11.07 6.66
C ALA A 196 -6.25 -11.19 5.63
N VAL A 197 -5.96 -11.49 4.36
CA VAL A 197 -7.02 -11.61 3.33
C VAL A 197 -8.00 -12.76 3.60
N ARG A 198 -7.60 -13.78 4.34
CA ARG A 198 -8.48 -14.92 4.70
C ARG A 198 -9.67 -14.51 5.57
N SER A 199 -9.49 -13.52 6.40
CA SER A 199 -10.52 -12.98 7.29
C SER A 199 -11.24 -11.75 6.70
N PHE A 200 -10.74 -11.17 5.62
CA PHE A 200 -11.38 -10.04 4.97
C PHE A 200 -12.58 -10.52 4.13
N THR A 201 -13.77 -10.06 4.49
CA THR A 201 -15.04 -10.49 3.85
C THR A 201 -15.46 -9.62 2.67
N GLY A 202 -14.86 -8.44 2.52
CA GLY A 202 -15.11 -7.54 1.39
C GLY A 202 -14.52 -8.08 0.08
N PRO A 203 -14.94 -7.55 -1.06
CA PRO A 203 -14.34 -7.84 -2.35
C PRO A 203 -12.90 -7.30 -2.44
N ILE A 204 -12.02 -8.07 -3.08
CA ILE A 204 -10.63 -7.69 -3.33
C ILE A 204 -10.36 -7.74 -4.83
N LEU A 205 -9.82 -6.65 -5.38
CA LEU A 205 -9.23 -6.64 -6.71
C LEU A 205 -7.72 -6.78 -6.58
N VAL A 206 -7.16 -7.88 -7.11
CA VAL A 206 -5.72 -8.13 -7.17
C VAL A 206 -5.24 -7.90 -8.60
N LEU A 207 -4.39 -6.91 -8.79
CA LEU A 207 -3.75 -6.56 -10.05
C LEU A 207 -2.30 -7.02 -10.01
N HIS A 208 -1.82 -7.81 -10.98
CA HIS A 208 -0.43 -8.27 -10.95
C HIS A 208 0.15 -8.46 -12.34
N GLY A 209 1.38 -8.00 -12.53
CA GLY A 209 2.12 -8.19 -13.77
C GLY A 209 2.56 -9.66 -13.92
N SER A 210 2.25 -10.29 -15.07
CA SER A 210 2.65 -11.69 -15.32
C SER A 210 4.15 -11.87 -15.53
N ARG A 211 4.88 -10.76 -15.75
CA ARG A 211 6.34 -10.70 -15.92
C ARG A 211 7.00 -9.92 -14.79
N ASP A 212 6.34 -9.81 -13.64
CA ASP A 212 6.87 -9.12 -12.47
C ASP A 212 8.09 -9.87 -11.91
N GLU A 213 9.27 -9.28 -12.08
CA GLU A 213 10.56 -9.84 -11.66
C GLU A 213 10.94 -9.43 -10.24
N ILE A 214 10.27 -8.40 -9.69
CA ILE A 214 10.53 -7.88 -8.33
C ILE A 214 9.67 -8.63 -7.32
N VAL A 215 8.35 -8.66 -7.55
CA VAL A 215 7.41 -9.45 -6.76
C VAL A 215 6.79 -10.52 -7.68
N PRO A 216 7.28 -11.77 -7.64
CA PRO A 216 6.81 -12.81 -8.55
C PRO A 216 5.28 -12.94 -8.58
N PRO A 217 4.66 -13.19 -9.76
CA PRO A 217 3.21 -13.25 -9.94
C PRO A 217 2.51 -14.25 -9.03
N GLN A 218 3.24 -15.25 -8.54
CA GLN A 218 2.72 -16.24 -7.58
C GLN A 218 2.19 -15.60 -6.30
N HIS A 219 2.78 -14.47 -5.85
CA HIS A 219 2.28 -13.74 -4.68
C HIS A 219 0.85 -13.23 -4.88
N GLY A 220 0.56 -12.64 -6.04
CA GLY A 220 -0.80 -12.19 -6.37
C GLY A 220 -1.78 -13.37 -6.50
N ALA A 221 -1.34 -14.48 -7.11
CA ALA A 221 -2.14 -15.68 -7.23
C ALA A 221 -2.46 -16.31 -5.85
N ASP A 222 -1.47 -16.37 -4.95
CA ASP A 222 -1.65 -16.89 -3.59
C ASP A 222 -2.63 -16.03 -2.78
N ILE A 223 -2.53 -14.69 -2.89
CA ILE A 223 -3.45 -13.76 -2.25
C ILE A 223 -4.88 -13.98 -2.75
N ALA A 224 -5.06 -14.03 -4.07
CA ALA A 224 -6.38 -14.20 -4.67
C ALA A 224 -6.99 -15.56 -4.32
N ALA A 225 -6.20 -16.63 -4.30
CA ALA A 225 -6.66 -17.97 -3.92
C ALA A 225 -7.02 -18.08 -2.42
N ALA A 226 -6.40 -17.28 -1.56
CA ALA A 226 -6.65 -17.30 -0.12
C ALA A 226 -7.85 -16.46 0.32
N ALA A 227 -8.20 -15.43 -0.44
CA ALA A 227 -9.26 -14.50 -0.10
C ALA A 227 -10.64 -15.04 -0.52
N PRO A 228 -11.68 -14.92 0.33
CA PRO A 228 -13.02 -15.45 0.01
C PRO A 228 -13.68 -14.82 -1.23
N ARG A 229 -13.37 -13.55 -1.51
CA ARG A 229 -13.98 -12.76 -2.58
C ARG A 229 -12.94 -11.93 -3.34
N ALA A 230 -11.98 -12.60 -3.96
CA ALA A 230 -10.96 -11.93 -4.76
C ALA A 230 -11.13 -12.17 -6.26
N THR A 231 -10.83 -11.13 -7.04
CA THR A 231 -10.68 -11.21 -8.49
C THR A 231 -9.21 -10.90 -8.81
N LEU A 232 -8.52 -11.82 -9.48
CA LEU A 232 -7.17 -11.62 -9.99
C LEU A 232 -7.20 -11.14 -11.44
N ARG A 233 -6.50 -10.05 -11.71
CA ARG A 233 -6.20 -9.56 -13.05
C ARG A 233 -4.70 -9.65 -13.29
N SER A 234 -4.32 -10.60 -14.12
CA SER A 234 -2.94 -10.77 -14.60
C SER A 234 -2.73 -9.95 -15.87
N MET A 235 -1.71 -9.10 -15.87
CA MET A 235 -1.40 -8.18 -16.99
C MET A 235 -0.05 -8.54 -17.61
N PRO A 236 0.16 -8.38 -18.94
CA PRO A 236 1.41 -8.76 -19.61
C PRO A 236 2.53 -7.72 -19.44
N CYS A 237 2.86 -7.35 -18.19
CA CYS A 237 3.82 -6.31 -17.80
C CYS A 237 4.69 -6.78 -16.63
N GLY A 238 5.72 -6.01 -16.27
CA GLY A 238 6.60 -6.20 -15.13
C GLY A 238 6.09 -5.49 -13.87
N HIS A 239 6.99 -5.15 -12.93
CA HIS A 239 6.64 -4.49 -11.67
C HIS A 239 6.35 -2.99 -11.82
N ASN A 240 7.12 -2.31 -12.68
CA ASN A 240 7.12 -0.84 -12.77
C ASN A 240 6.60 -0.31 -14.11
N ASP A 241 6.27 -1.17 -15.05
CA ASP A 241 5.81 -0.83 -16.40
C ASP A 241 4.35 -1.22 -16.68
N CYS A 242 3.63 -1.64 -15.64
CA CYS A 242 2.20 -1.93 -15.75
C CYS A 242 1.38 -0.65 -15.85
N PRO A 243 0.64 -0.43 -16.95
CA PRO A 243 -0.39 0.60 -16.97
C PRO A 243 -1.51 0.19 -16.02
N ARG A 244 -2.05 1.13 -15.24
CA ARG A 244 -3.20 0.83 -14.38
C ARG A 244 -4.43 0.57 -15.24
N PRO A 245 -5.12 -0.55 -15.03
CA PRO A 245 -6.33 -0.89 -15.77
C PRO A 245 -7.52 -0.14 -15.18
N TRP A 246 -7.58 1.17 -15.40
CA TRP A 246 -8.59 2.06 -14.80
C TRP A 246 -10.03 1.66 -15.13
N ASP A 247 -10.29 1.14 -16.34
CA ASP A 247 -11.61 0.65 -16.70
C ASP A 247 -12.05 -0.55 -15.86
N GLU A 248 -11.12 -1.47 -15.57
CA GLU A 248 -11.39 -2.63 -14.72
C GLU A 248 -11.54 -2.24 -13.24
N ILE A 249 -10.72 -1.29 -12.76
CA ILE A 249 -10.86 -0.72 -11.43
C ILE A 249 -12.24 -0.04 -11.29
N ARG A 250 -12.64 0.74 -12.28
CA ARG A 250 -13.96 1.38 -12.30
C ARG A 250 -15.10 0.35 -12.28
N ALA A 251 -15.02 -0.67 -13.12
CA ALA A 251 -16.02 -1.74 -13.18
C ALA A 251 -16.13 -2.45 -11.82
N PHE A 252 -15.00 -2.79 -11.17
CA PHE A 252 -14.97 -3.37 -9.84
C PHE A 252 -15.65 -2.48 -8.79
N LEU A 253 -15.39 -1.17 -8.82
CA LEU A 253 -15.99 -0.22 -7.88
C LEU A 253 -17.51 -0.08 -8.09
N ILE A 254 -18.00 -0.06 -9.36
CA ILE A 254 -19.42 -0.02 -9.70
C ILE A 254 -20.13 -1.31 -9.26
N GLU A 255 -19.57 -2.48 -9.58
CA GLU A 255 -20.12 -3.79 -9.22
C GLU A 255 -20.32 -3.92 -7.71
N ASN A 256 -19.43 -3.31 -6.93
CA ASN A 256 -19.49 -3.32 -5.48
C ASN A 256 -20.16 -2.07 -4.87
N ARG A 257 -20.88 -1.27 -5.69
CA ARG A 257 -21.69 -0.10 -5.27
C ARG A 257 -20.89 1.01 -4.59
N LEU A 258 -19.62 1.13 -4.94
CA LEU A 258 -18.71 2.16 -4.44
C LEU A 258 -18.67 3.39 -5.36
N LEU A 259 -19.10 3.22 -6.60
CA LEU A 259 -19.40 4.25 -7.57
C LEU A 259 -20.85 4.11 -8.07
N PRO A 260 -21.46 5.21 -8.54
CA PRO A 260 -22.78 5.16 -9.18
C PRO A 260 -22.77 4.38 -10.50
#